data_553a3a1de2450f5daf3110ac70bdc3fc
#
_entry.id   553a3a1de2450f5daf3110ac70bdc3fc
#
_cell.length_a   1.000
_cell.length_b   1.000
_cell.length_c   1.000
_cell.angle_alpha   90.00
_cell.angle_beta   90.00
_cell.angle_gamma   90.00
#
_symmetry.space_group_name_H-M   'P 1'
#
loop_
_entity.id
_entity.type
_entity.pdbx_description
1 polymer ?
#
loop_
_entity_poly.entity_id
_entity_poly.type
_entity_poly.pdbx_seq_one_letter_code
_entity_poly.pdbx_strand_id
1 'polypeptide(L)'
;MKTNFLVKPLGLLVALVLGISSCKPPKPVPESEYAAKIVGNWLGEVGHMNESMTLNGDGSFIARLRPRGFISNTLSQGATGTIRGMWTINGKTITLRITSAEDEHVKDRVTSSTILAFNQDELSLKSDHDETSTFSRTLSP
;
A
#
# COMPACT_ATOMS: atom_id res chain seq x y z
N MET A 1 41.71 -65.97 26.89
CA MET A 1 40.30 -65.56 26.78
C MET A 1 40.26 -64.04 26.60
N LYS A 2 39.93 -63.56 25.41
CA LYS A 2 39.82 -62.14 25.13
C LYS A 2 38.36 -61.81 24.89
N THR A 3 37.73 -61.08 25.82
CA THR A 3 36.37 -60.66 25.74
C THR A 3 36.34 -59.24 25.12
N ASN A 4 35.91 -59.15 23.87
CA ASN A 4 35.68 -57.87 23.18
C ASN A 4 34.32 -57.31 23.61
N PHE A 5 34.35 -56.19 24.33
CA PHE A 5 33.14 -55.37 24.59
C PHE A 5 32.89 -54.43 23.42
N LEU A 6 31.85 -54.74 22.65
CA LEU A 6 31.39 -53.90 21.54
C LEU A 6 30.46 -52.82 22.11
N VAL A 7 30.98 -51.60 22.26
CA VAL A 7 30.17 -50.46 22.64
C VAL A 7 29.51 -49.87 21.36
N LYS A 8 28.19 -50.03 21.25
CA LYS A 8 27.40 -49.40 20.19
C LYS A 8 27.21 -47.91 20.56
N PRO A 9 27.54 -46.94 19.68
CA PRO A 9 27.17 -45.56 19.93
C PRO A 9 25.66 -45.38 19.62
N LEU A 10 24.93 -44.99 20.65
CA LEU A 10 23.52 -44.57 20.56
C LEU A 10 23.48 -43.21 19.88
N GLY A 11 23.18 -43.21 18.58
CA GLY A 11 23.02 -41.98 17.81
C GLY A 11 21.77 -41.25 18.24
N LEU A 12 21.94 -40.13 18.95
CA LEU A 12 20.87 -39.20 19.30
C LEU A 12 20.49 -38.39 18.04
N LEU A 13 19.42 -38.82 17.38
CA LEU A 13 18.85 -38.11 16.22
C LEU A 13 18.02 -36.94 16.76
N VAL A 14 18.65 -35.76 16.86
CA VAL A 14 17.95 -34.50 17.13
C VAL A 14 17.21 -34.09 15.89
N ALA A 15 15.91 -34.37 15.80
CA ALA A 15 15.04 -33.86 14.78
C ALA A 15 14.82 -32.34 15.00
N LEU A 16 15.55 -31.53 14.23
CA LEU A 16 15.34 -30.09 14.17
C LEU A 16 14.05 -29.81 13.41
N VAL A 17 12.94 -29.65 14.16
CA VAL A 17 11.66 -29.20 13.58
C VAL A 17 11.80 -27.72 13.26
N LEU A 18 12.22 -27.43 12.03
CA LEU A 18 12.12 -26.08 11.45
C LEU A 18 10.62 -25.76 11.30
N GLY A 19 10.07 -25.00 12.24
CA GLY A 19 8.75 -24.43 12.15
C GLY A 19 8.70 -23.47 10.96
N ILE A 20 8.22 -23.96 9.80
CA ILE A 20 7.91 -23.12 8.66
C ILE A 20 6.66 -22.34 9.07
N SER A 21 6.86 -21.10 9.57
CA SER A 21 5.76 -20.16 9.74
C SER A 21 5.17 -19.89 8.35
N SER A 22 4.05 -20.56 8.08
CA SER A 22 3.29 -20.38 6.85
C SER A 22 2.67 -18.98 6.89
N CYS A 23 3.36 -17.97 6.37
CA CYS A 23 2.77 -16.65 6.10
C CYS A 23 1.65 -16.85 5.07
N LYS A 24 0.42 -16.95 5.55
CA LYS A 24 -0.74 -16.92 4.66
C LYS A 24 -0.77 -15.56 3.96
N PRO A 25 -0.94 -15.53 2.63
CA PRO A 25 -1.12 -14.26 1.95
C PRO A 25 -2.32 -13.51 2.53
N PRO A 26 -2.25 -12.18 2.65
CA PRO A 26 -3.34 -11.37 3.18
C PRO A 26 -4.59 -11.60 2.34
N LYS A 27 -5.73 -11.77 3.02
CA LYS A 27 -7.00 -11.99 2.33
C LYS A 27 -7.45 -10.71 1.63
N PRO A 28 -7.94 -10.79 0.40
CA PRO A 28 -8.54 -9.64 -0.28
C PRO A 28 -9.78 -9.15 0.50
N VAL A 29 -9.96 -7.83 0.55
CA VAL A 29 -11.16 -7.21 1.10
C VAL A 29 -12.30 -7.40 0.11
N PRO A 30 -13.51 -7.80 0.55
CA PRO A 30 -14.69 -7.82 -0.31
C PRO A 30 -15.06 -6.42 -0.81
N GLU A 31 -15.54 -6.31 -2.06
CA GLU A 31 -15.89 -5.03 -2.67
C GLU A 31 -16.92 -4.24 -1.84
N SER A 32 -17.88 -4.93 -1.24
CA SER A 32 -18.89 -4.31 -0.36
C SER A 32 -18.31 -3.64 0.90
N GLU A 33 -17.08 -3.98 1.27
CA GLU A 33 -16.39 -3.43 2.45
C GLU A 33 -15.35 -2.36 2.09
N TYR A 34 -15.14 -2.06 0.80
CA TYR A 34 -14.10 -1.14 0.36
C TYR A 34 -14.19 0.23 1.05
N ALA A 35 -15.37 0.85 1.06
CA ALA A 35 -15.55 2.18 1.65
C ALA A 35 -15.21 2.21 3.15
N ALA A 36 -15.51 1.15 3.89
CA ALA A 36 -15.22 1.08 5.32
C ALA A 36 -13.75 0.73 5.60
N LYS A 37 -13.15 -0.12 4.80
CA LYS A 37 -11.80 -0.66 5.04
C LYS A 37 -10.69 0.19 4.46
N ILE A 38 -10.98 1.04 3.46
CA ILE A 38 -9.96 1.87 2.80
C ILE A 38 -9.54 3.07 3.67
N VAL A 39 -10.34 3.43 4.65
CA VAL A 39 -10.03 4.51 5.61
C VAL A 39 -8.70 4.24 6.29
N GLY A 40 -7.82 5.24 6.31
CA GLY A 40 -6.49 5.15 6.93
C GLY A 40 -5.41 5.88 6.15
N ASN A 41 -4.16 5.62 6.54
CA ASN A 41 -2.99 6.24 5.95
C ASN A 41 -2.32 5.29 4.97
N TRP A 42 -1.97 5.81 3.81
CA TRP A 42 -1.41 5.10 2.70
C TRP A 42 -0.15 5.78 2.19
N LEU A 43 0.87 5.01 1.90
CA LEU A 43 2.12 5.48 1.29
C LEU A 43 2.37 4.68 0.01
N GLY A 44 2.59 5.37 -1.08
CA GLY A 44 2.81 4.75 -2.37
C GLY A 44 3.64 5.60 -3.30
N GLU A 45 3.73 5.12 -4.53
CA GLU A 45 4.44 5.77 -5.61
C GLU A 45 3.50 5.93 -6.80
N VAL A 46 3.46 7.15 -7.34
CA VAL A 46 2.68 7.49 -8.53
C VAL A 46 3.63 8.13 -9.53
N GLY A 47 3.95 7.42 -10.60
CA GLY A 47 4.97 7.84 -11.56
C GLY A 47 6.32 8.08 -10.88
N HIS A 48 6.81 9.31 -10.92
CA HIS A 48 8.07 9.72 -10.28
C HIS A 48 7.88 10.40 -8.91
N MET A 49 6.70 10.28 -8.31
CA MET A 49 6.34 10.94 -7.06
C MET A 49 6.16 9.91 -5.95
N ASN A 50 6.58 10.26 -4.74
CA ASN A 50 6.10 9.60 -3.53
C ASN A 50 4.81 10.30 -3.09
N GLU A 51 3.79 9.50 -2.83
CA GLU A 51 2.50 9.99 -2.36
C GLU A 51 2.21 9.43 -0.97
N SER A 52 1.91 10.31 -0.02
CA SER A 52 1.28 9.93 1.23
C SER A 52 -0.16 10.41 1.22
N MET A 53 -1.11 9.50 1.39
CA MET A 53 -2.55 9.78 1.32
C MET A 53 -3.23 9.33 2.60
N THR A 54 -4.05 10.20 3.18
CA THR A 54 -4.94 9.88 4.30
C THR A 54 -6.37 9.96 3.80
N LEU A 55 -7.10 8.85 3.90
CA LEU A 55 -8.53 8.77 3.62
C LEU A 55 -9.27 8.73 4.95
N ASN A 56 -10.10 9.73 5.21
CA ASN A 56 -10.86 9.85 6.46
C ASN A 56 -12.25 9.22 6.34
N GLY A 57 -12.80 8.75 7.45
CA GLY A 57 -14.11 8.12 7.50
C GLY A 57 -15.29 9.08 7.22
N ASP A 58 -15.07 10.39 7.25
CA ASP A 58 -16.03 11.43 6.86
C ASP A 58 -16.07 11.71 5.35
N GLY A 59 -15.27 10.95 4.56
CA GLY A 59 -15.17 11.14 3.11
C GLY A 59 -14.17 12.22 2.70
N SER A 60 -13.48 12.87 3.62
CA SER A 60 -12.39 13.80 3.28
C SER A 60 -11.09 13.07 3.03
N PHE A 61 -10.17 13.67 2.25
CA PHE A 61 -8.82 13.17 2.10
C PHE A 61 -7.77 14.28 2.12
N ILE A 62 -6.57 13.89 2.48
CA ILE A 62 -5.35 14.71 2.34
C ILE A 62 -4.30 13.84 1.66
N ALA A 63 -3.70 14.35 0.60
CA ALA A 63 -2.55 13.71 -0.03
C ALA A 63 -1.38 14.70 -0.13
N ARG A 64 -0.16 14.19 0.03
CA ARG A 64 1.07 14.94 -0.14
C ARG A 64 1.93 14.27 -1.19
N LEU A 65 2.28 15.03 -2.20
CA LEU A 65 3.09 14.61 -3.32
C LEU A 65 4.50 15.19 -3.16
N ARG A 66 5.51 14.32 -3.26
CA ARG A 66 6.93 14.69 -3.18
C ARG A 66 7.70 14.04 -4.32
N PRO A 67 8.52 14.78 -5.07
CA PRO A 67 9.37 14.22 -6.11
C PRO A 67 10.34 13.18 -5.56
N ARG A 68 10.63 12.14 -6.34
CA ARG A 68 11.65 11.14 -6.02
C ARG A 68 13.01 11.60 -6.51
N GLY A 69 13.99 11.59 -5.61
CA GLY A 69 15.40 11.81 -5.92
C GLY A 69 15.76 13.23 -6.32
N PHE A 70 17.07 13.45 -6.44
CA PHE A 70 17.65 14.77 -6.71
C PHE A 70 17.27 15.33 -8.10
N ILE A 71 17.18 14.46 -9.11
CA ILE A 71 16.86 14.87 -10.48
C ILE A 71 15.40 15.30 -10.63
N SER A 72 14.49 14.67 -9.87
CA SER A 72 13.08 15.03 -9.88
C SER A 72 12.80 16.44 -9.36
N ASN A 73 13.57 16.90 -8.38
CA ASN A 73 13.42 18.25 -7.84
C ASN A 73 13.75 19.37 -8.85
N THR A 74 14.60 19.06 -9.84
CA THR A 74 15.04 20.05 -10.83
C THR A 74 14.19 20.04 -12.11
N LEU A 75 13.55 18.91 -12.42
CA LEU A 75 12.82 18.69 -13.67
C LEU A 75 11.32 18.45 -13.50
N SER A 76 10.83 18.33 -12.27
CA SER A 76 9.41 18.03 -12.05
C SER A 76 8.53 19.24 -12.33
N GLN A 77 7.89 19.25 -13.47
CA GLN A 77 6.74 20.12 -13.76
C GLN A 77 5.42 19.52 -13.22
N GLY A 78 5.52 18.50 -12.34
CA GLY A 78 4.38 17.84 -11.72
C GLY A 78 3.86 18.61 -10.51
N ALA A 79 2.58 18.43 -10.19
CA ALA A 79 1.96 18.96 -8.99
C ALA A 79 2.69 18.43 -7.75
N THR A 80 3.37 19.33 -7.05
CA THR A 80 4.01 19.03 -5.75
C THR A 80 3.22 19.71 -4.65
N GLY A 81 3.34 19.20 -3.43
CA GLY A 81 2.71 19.82 -2.28
C GLY A 81 1.51 19.05 -1.74
N THR A 82 0.64 19.75 -1.07
CA THR A 82 -0.53 19.17 -0.39
C THR A 82 -1.79 19.41 -1.19
N ILE A 83 -2.55 18.34 -1.41
CA ILE A 83 -3.91 18.41 -1.97
C ILE A 83 -4.92 17.90 -0.92
N ARG A 84 -6.11 18.46 -0.94
CA ARG A 84 -7.22 18.10 -0.07
C ARG A 84 -8.50 18.03 -0.86
N GLY A 85 -9.44 17.22 -0.40
CA GLY A 85 -10.73 17.12 -1.04
C GLY A 85 -11.62 16.06 -0.41
N MET A 86 -12.54 15.57 -1.24
CA MET A 86 -13.49 14.51 -0.87
C MET A 86 -13.26 13.28 -1.71
N TRP A 87 -13.44 12.11 -1.11
CA TRP A 87 -13.39 10.83 -1.80
C TRP A 87 -14.71 10.08 -1.70
N THR A 88 -14.99 9.29 -2.72
CA THR A 88 -16.12 8.36 -2.76
C THR A 88 -15.72 7.07 -3.42
N ILE A 89 -16.40 5.97 -3.08
CA ILE A 89 -16.26 4.68 -3.74
C ILE A 89 -17.61 4.24 -4.29
N ASN A 90 -17.60 3.79 -5.53
CA ASN A 90 -18.74 3.12 -6.15
C ASN A 90 -18.22 1.84 -6.82
N GLY A 91 -18.58 0.68 -6.25
CA GLY A 91 -18.02 -0.60 -6.67
C GLY A 91 -16.50 -0.60 -6.54
N LYS A 92 -15.81 -0.86 -7.64
CA LYS A 92 -14.34 -0.84 -7.71
C LYS A 92 -13.75 0.52 -8.06
N THR A 93 -14.54 1.56 -8.19
CA THR A 93 -14.04 2.88 -8.58
C THR A 93 -13.94 3.79 -7.37
N ILE A 94 -12.76 4.28 -7.09
CA ILE A 94 -12.52 5.39 -6.15
C ILE A 94 -12.44 6.69 -6.95
N THR A 95 -13.17 7.71 -6.51
CA THR A 95 -13.17 9.05 -7.09
C THR A 95 -12.69 10.06 -6.06
N LEU A 96 -11.72 10.88 -6.44
CA LEU A 96 -11.18 11.97 -5.63
C LEU A 96 -11.59 13.30 -6.25
N ARG A 97 -12.29 14.14 -5.49
CA ARG A 97 -12.62 15.51 -5.86
C ARG A 97 -11.72 16.45 -5.09
N ILE A 98 -10.80 17.12 -5.77
CA ILE A 98 -9.83 18.04 -5.17
C ILE A 98 -10.53 19.39 -4.94
N THR A 99 -10.57 19.85 -3.69
CA THR A 99 -11.17 21.14 -3.31
C THR A 99 -10.12 22.19 -2.96
N SER A 100 -8.89 21.75 -2.65
CA SER A 100 -7.78 22.64 -2.32
C SER A 100 -6.47 21.98 -2.73
N ALA A 101 -5.60 22.76 -3.36
CA ALA A 101 -4.26 22.35 -3.75
C ALA A 101 -3.30 23.54 -3.67
N GLU A 102 -2.01 23.27 -3.43
CA GLU A 102 -0.96 24.29 -3.52
C GLU A 102 -0.73 24.71 -4.98
N ASP A 103 -0.91 23.78 -5.92
CA ASP A 103 -0.92 24.06 -7.35
C ASP A 103 -2.35 24.33 -7.83
N GLU A 104 -2.63 25.56 -8.22
CA GLU A 104 -3.94 25.99 -8.72
C GLU A 104 -4.42 25.19 -9.95
N HIS A 105 -3.51 24.60 -10.73
CA HIS A 105 -3.87 23.81 -11.92
C HIS A 105 -4.52 22.46 -11.57
N VAL A 106 -4.37 21.97 -10.34
CA VAL A 106 -4.99 20.72 -9.87
C VAL A 106 -6.23 20.96 -9.03
N LYS A 107 -6.47 22.18 -8.57
CA LYS A 107 -7.68 22.54 -7.83
C LYS A 107 -8.93 22.31 -8.68
N ASP A 108 -10.01 21.90 -8.04
CA ASP A 108 -11.31 21.57 -8.65
C ASP A 108 -11.30 20.39 -9.65
N ARG A 109 -10.19 19.67 -9.76
CA ARG A 109 -10.14 18.43 -10.55
C ARG A 109 -10.87 17.29 -9.86
N VAL A 110 -11.41 16.42 -10.69
CA VAL A 110 -11.96 15.14 -10.29
C VAL A 110 -11.15 14.05 -10.98
N THR A 111 -10.62 13.11 -10.21
CA THR A 111 -9.87 11.97 -10.73
C THR A 111 -10.54 10.69 -10.29
N SER A 112 -10.54 9.67 -11.13
CA SER A 112 -11.08 8.36 -10.81
C SER A 112 -10.04 7.29 -11.07
N SER A 113 -10.01 6.28 -10.21
CA SER A 113 -9.13 5.12 -10.36
C SER A 113 -9.90 3.85 -10.06
N THR A 114 -9.55 2.78 -10.77
CA THR A 114 -10.09 1.45 -10.53
C THR A 114 -9.24 0.73 -9.47
N ILE A 115 -9.87 0.18 -8.45
CA ILE A 115 -9.24 -0.67 -7.47
C ILE A 115 -8.98 -2.04 -8.12
N LEU A 116 -7.71 -2.35 -8.38
CA LEU A 116 -7.28 -3.62 -8.96
C LEU A 116 -7.16 -4.72 -7.91
N ALA A 117 -6.57 -4.35 -6.75
CA ALA A 117 -6.40 -5.24 -5.61
C ALA A 117 -6.49 -4.42 -4.32
N PHE A 118 -7.11 -5.01 -3.32
CA PHE A 118 -7.19 -4.40 -1.99
C PHE A 118 -7.20 -5.48 -0.92
N ASN A 119 -6.28 -5.36 0.01
CA ASN A 119 -6.23 -6.16 1.24
C ASN A 119 -5.98 -5.24 2.44
N GLN A 120 -5.74 -5.82 3.62
CA GLN A 120 -5.55 -5.04 4.84
C GLN A 120 -4.37 -4.08 4.79
N ASP A 121 -3.29 -4.44 4.05
CA ASP A 121 -2.00 -3.76 4.07
C ASP A 121 -1.66 -3.07 2.75
N GLU A 122 -2.36 -3.42 1.66
CA GLU A 122 -2.03 -2.99 0.31
C GLU A 122 -3.27 -2.59 -0.49
N LEU A 123 -3.14 -1.52 -1.26
CA LEU A 123 -4.13 -1.00 -2.19
C LEU A 123 -3.48 -0.72 -3.54
N SER A 124 -3.91 -1.42 -4.58
CA SER A 124 -3.47 -1.18 -5.96
C SER A 124 -4.56 -0.49 -6.75
N LEU A 125 -4.21 0.64 -7.35
CA LEU A 125 -5.10 1.49 -8.13
C LEU A 125 -4.61 1.59 -9.57
N LYS A 126 -5.55 1.66 -10.51
CA LYS A 126 -5.28 1.95 -11.92
C LYS A 126 -6.00 3.24 -12.29
N SER A 127 -5.23 4.23 -12.74
CA SER A 127 -5.77 5.52 -13.19
C SER A 127 -6.50 5.39 -14.53
N ASP A 128 -7.22 6.42 -14.92
CA ASP A 128 -7.84 6.59 -16.23
C ASP A 128 -6.82 6.67 -17.39
N HIS A 129 -5.55 6.96 -17.08
CA HIS A 129 -4.42 6.95 -18.02
C HIS A 129 -3.66 5.61 -18.06
N ASP A 130 -4.27 4.52 -17.56
CA ASP A 130 -3.67 3.18 -17.51
C ASP A 130 -2.42 3.03 -16.61
N GLU A 131 -2.10 4.02 -15.80
CA GLU A 131 -1.02 3.93 -14.84
C GLU A 131 -1.47 3.18 -13.57
N THR A 132 -0.65 2.22 -13.14
CA THR A 132 -0.89 1.46 -11.92
C THR A 132 -0.01 1.99 -10.80
N SER A 133 -0.62 2.23 -9.65
CA SER A 133 0.04 2.66 -8.43
C SER A 133 -0.30 1.71 -7.29
N THR A 134 0.69 1.39 -6.48
CA THR A 134 0.51 0.52 -5.30
C THR A 134 0.85 1.29 -4.04
N PHE A 135 -0.04 1.22 -3.09
CA PHE A 135 0.05 1.89 -1.79
C PHE A 135 0.10 0.85 -0.68
N SER A 136 0.98 1.07 0.28
CA SER A 136 1.04 0.29 1.52
C SER A 136 0.38 1.06 2.65
N ARG A 137 -0.36 0.36 3.49
CA ARG A 137 -0.95 0.96 4.69
C ARG A 137 0.14 1.30 5.68
N THR A 138 0.10 2.51 6.21
CA THR A 138 0.99 2.92 7.31
C THR A 138 0.20 2.97 8.61
N LEU A 139 0.82 2.49 9.68
CA LEU A 139 0.31 2.74 11.02
C LEU A 139 0.48 4.24 11.29
N SER A 140 -0.56 4.89 11.82
CA SER A 140 -0.41 6.27 12.29
C SER A 140 0.73 6.35 13.30
N PRO A 141 1.59 7.37 13.22
CA PRO A 141 2.58 7.61 14.25
C PRO A 141 1.91 7.90 15.60
#